data_45309ed3d52cdf94620969c7523f6770
#
_entry.id   45309ed3d52cdf94620969c7523f6770
#
_cell.length_a   1.000
_cell.length_b   1.000
_cell.length_c   1.000
_cell.angle_alpha   90.00
_cell.angle_beta   90.00
_cell.angle_gamma   90.00
#
_symmetry.space_group_name_H-M   'P 1'
#
loop_
_entity.id
_entity.type
_entity.pdbx_description
1 polymer ?
#
loop_
_entity_poly.entity_id
_entity_poly.type
_entity_poly.pdbx_seq_one_letter_code
_entity_poly.pdbx_strand_id
1 'polypeptide(L)'
;VIFFILNLVVGIFVLKPSIGKIKPDSPAQISGLQAGDEVVAIDGTAVESWTDMAGLISNSEGRSLSVTIRRGEKTATYSMRPTQITDKNIFGEEIQRYVIGITSAGDVYTEKFGPVDALYQGVVQTGRIIELTILSVAKIISGTISARNIGGPVAIAQMAGQQARQGVISLISFIALLSVNLAILNFLPIPVLDGGHLLFFLIEAVIRRPVSIRIREIAQQAGIFLLILLMILVFYNDIANWISGWTPLGGN
;
A
#
# COMPACT_ATOMS: atom_id res chain seq x y z
N VAL A 1 0.26 12.34 13.28
CA VAL A 1 -0.04 13.79 13.22
C VAL A 1 -0.25 14.23 11.78
N ILE A 2 0.69 13.96 10.84
CA ILE A 2 0.58 14.45 9.44
C ILE A 2 -0.71 13.93 8.78
N PHE A 3 -1.02 12.65 8.84
CA PHE A 3 -2.26 12.09 8.28
C PHE A 3 -3.52 12.68 8.92
N PHE A 4 -3.50 12.95 10.23
CA PHE A 4 -4.61 13.65 10.88
C PHE A 4 -4.86 15.03 10.26
N ILE A 5 -3.80 15.83 10.10
CA ILE A 5 -3.90 17.17 9.51
C ILE A 5 -4.36 17.09 8.06
N LEU A 6 -3.82 16.16 7.27
CA LEU A 6 -4.24 15.96 5.88
C LEU A 6 -5.72 15.57 5.80
N ASN A 7 -6.17 14.63 6.60
CA ASN A 7 -7.57 14.18 6.60
C ASN A 7 -8.53 15.29 7.06
N LEU A 8 -8.10 16.14 8.01
CA LEU A 8 -8.91 17.24 8.51
C LEU A 8 -9.02 18.38 7.49
N VAL A 9 -7.91 18.75 6.83
CA VAL A 9 -7.85 19.94 5.94
C VAL A 9 -8.26 19.57 4.52
N VAL A 10 -7.79 18.45 4.01
CA VAL A 10 -7.99 18.03 2.61
C VAL A 10 -9.10 17.00 2.50
N GLY A 11 -9.19 16.07 3.45
CA GLY A 11 -10.00 14.87 3.36
C GLY A 11 -9.26 13.72 2.67
N ILE A 12 -9.97 12.64 2.38
CA ILE A 12 -9.46 11.47 1.65
C ILE A 12 -10.04 11.45 0.24
N PHE A 13 -9.18 11.24 -0.75
CA PHE A 13 -9.61 11.01 -2.12
C PHE A 13 -10.09 9.56 -2.26
N VAL A 14 -11.38 9.41 -2.52
CA VAL A 14 -12.03 8.11 -2.71
C VAL A 14 -12.33 7.90 -4.19
N LEU A 15 -11.89 6.78 -4.73
CA LEU A 15 -12.15 6.42 -6.11
C LEU A 15 -13.60 5.95 -6.25
N LYS A 16 -14.37 6.62 -7.10
CA LYS A 16 -15.77 6.27 -7.36
C LYS A 16 -15.89 4.89 -8.01
N PRO A 17 -16.97 4.16 -7.75
CA PRO A 17 -17.24 2.87 -8.39
C PRO A 17 -17.78 3.05 -9.82
N SER A 18 -17.16 3.96 -10.60
CA SER A 18 -17.52 4.26 -11.99
C SER A 18 -16.72 3.40 -12.95
N ILE A 19 -17.39 2.80 -13.93
CA ILE A 19 -16.80 1.91 -14.94
C ILE A 19 -16.15 2.73 -16.03
N GLY A 20 -14.83 2.58 -16.22
CA GLY A 20 -14.09 3.22 -17.31
C GLY A 20 -14.10 2.37 -18.58
N LYS A 21 -13.37 1.25 -18.57
CA LYS A 21 -13.33 0.33 -19.73
C LYS A 21 -13.83 -1.03 -19.31
N ILE A 22 -14.43 -1.73 -20.28
CA ILE A 22 -14.89 -3.10 -20.11
C ILE A 22 -14.04 -3.98 -21.02
N LYS A 23 -13.50 -5.06 -20.44
CA LYS A 23 -12.68 -6.03 -21.17
C LYS A 23 -13.59 -6.85 -22.10
N PRO A 24 -13.19 -7.07 -23.37
CA PRO A 24 -13.90 -7.96 -24.29
C PRO A 24 -14.11 -9.35 -23.67
N ASP A 25 -15.23 -9.98 -23.99
CA ASP A 25 -15.63 -11.32 -23.56
C ASP A 25 -15.67 -11.52 -22.03
N SER A 26 -15.77 -10.41 -21.27
CA SER A 26 -15.86 -10.43 -19.82
C SER A 26 -17.30 -10.60 -19.33
N PRO A 27 -17.49 -11.08 -18.08
CA PRO A 27 -18.82 -11.14 -17.47
C PRO A 27 -19.56 -9.80 -17.49
N ALA A 28 -18.87 -8.69 -17.33
CA ALA A 28 -19.45 -7.35 -17.39
C ALA A 28 -19.99 -7.02 -18.79
N GLN A 29 -19.24 -7.34 -19.85
CA GLN A 29 -19.69 -7.11 -21.22
C GLN A 29 -20.89 -7.99 -21.57
N ILE A 30 -20.81 -9.29 -21.26
CA ILE A 30 -21.88 -10.26 -21.55
C ILE A 30 -23.19 -9.86 -20.86
N SER A 31 -23.09 -9.30 -19.65
CA SER A 31 -24.26 -8.85 -18.89
C SER A 31 -24.83 -7.50 -19.35
N GLY A 32 -24.14 -6.76 -20.22
CA GLY A 32 -24.62 -5.50 -20.78
C GLY A 32 -24.24 -4.24 -19.98
N LEU A 33 -23.22 -4.33 -19.11
CA LEU A 33 -22.63 -3.14 -18.50
C LEU A 33 -21.96 -2.26 -19.56
N GLN A 34 -21.89 -0.97 -19.31
CA GLN A 34 -21.31 0.02 -20.22
C GLN A 34 -20.30 0.91 -19.48
N ALA A 35 -19.36 1.48 -20.25
CA ALA A 35 -18.51 2.54 -19.73
C ALA A 35 -19.37 3.73 -19.29
N GLY A 36 -19.05 4.31 -18.16
CA GLY A 36 -19.82 5.39 -17.53
C GLY A 36 -20.91 4.91 -16.56
N ASP A 37 -21.16 3.60 -16.45
CA ASP A 37 -22.04 3.10 -15.39
C ASP A 37 -21.39 3.29 -14.01
N GLU A 38 -22.18 3.64 -13.02
CA GLU A 38 -21.73 3.70 -11.63
C GLU A 38 -22.40 2.57 -10.83
N VAL A 39 -21.58 1.71 -10.22
CA VAL A 39 -22.08 0.61 -9.39
C VAL A 39 -22.52 1.17 -8.04
N VAL A 40 -23.78 0.98 -7.68
CA VAL A 40 -24.37 1.51 -6.45
C VAL A 40 -24.64 0.44 -5.41
N ALA A 41 -24.80 -0.82 -5.82
CA ALA A 41 -24.94 -1.94 -4.89
C ALA A 41 -24.52 -3.27 -5.52
N ILE A 42 -24.09 -4.22 -4.69
CA ILE A 42 -23.83 -5.63 -5.07
C ILE A 42 -24.54 -6.52 -4.05
N ASP A 43 -25.41 -7.41 -4.51
CA ASP A 43 -26.26 -8.29 -3.69
C ASP A 43 -27.00 -7.53 -2.57
N GLY A 44 -27.46 -6.30 -2.87
CA GLY A 44 -28.14 -5.41 -1.93
C GLY A 44 -27.22 -4.65 -0.96
N THR A 45 -25.92 -4.94 -0.94
CA THR A 45 -24.93 -4.18 -0.16
C THR A 45 -24.55 -2.93 -0.92
N ALA A 46 -24.71 -1.75 -0.30
CA ALA A 46 -24.32 -0.47 -0.90
C ALA A 46 -22.81 -0.44 -1.19
N VAL A 47 -22.46 0.18 -2.32
CA VAL A 47 -21.08 0.37 -2.78
C VAL A 47 -20.80 1.87 -2.86
N GLU A 48 -19.87 2.34 -2.06
CA GLU A 48 -19.49 3.75 -1.99
C GLU A 48 -18.16 4.04 -2.70
N SER A 49 -17.29 3.02 -2.78
CA SER A 49 -15.97 3.15 -3.39
C SER A 49 -15.66 2.01 -4.37
N TRP A 50 -14.69 2.27 -5.25
CA TRP A 50 -14.10 1.23 -6.11
C TRP A 50 -13.51 0.07 -5.30
N THR A 51 -12.91 0.39 -4.15
CA THR A 51 -12.30 -0.61 -3.27
C THR A 51 -13.36 -1.54 -2.67
N ASP A 52 -14.50 -1.00 -2.23
CA ASP A 52 -15.61 -1.81 -1.68
C ASP A 52 -16.16 -2.73 -2.77
N MET A 53 -16.41 -2.17 -3.96
CA MET A 53 -16.86 -2.93 -5.11
C MET A 53 -15.90 -4.07 -5.44
N ALA A 54 -14.60 -3.78 -5.55
CA ALA A 54 -13.59 -4.78 -5.87
C ALA A 54 -13.49 -5.86 -4.80
N GLY A 55 -13.62 -5.48 -3.53
CA GLY A 55 -13.66 -6.40 -2.39
C GLY A 55 -14.87 -7.36 -2.46
N LEU A 56 -16.07 -6.84 -2.68
CA LEU A 56 -17.29 -7.65 -2.80
C LEU A 56 -17.21 -8.63 -3.97
N ILE A 57 -16.69 -8.19 -5.12
CA ILE A 57 -16.50 -9.05 -6.30
C ILE A 57 -15.44 -10.12 -6.04
N SER A 58 -14.29 -9.76 -5.46
CA SER A 58 -13.19 -10.70 -5.20
C SER A 58 -13.59 -11.79 -4.18
N ASN A 59 -14.40 -11.43 -3.19
CA ASN A 59 -14.86 -12.34 -2.14
C ASN A 59 -16.10 -13.15 -2.54
N SER A 60 -16.56 -13.03 -3.79
CA SER A 60 -17.77 -13.73 -4.25
C SER A 60 -17.62 -15.23 -4.41
N GLU A 61 -16.38 -15.76 -4.41
CA GLU A 61 -16.09 -17.18 -4.64
C GLU A 61 -16.66 -17.72 -5.95
N GLY A 62 -16.87 -16.82 -6.94
CA GLY A 62 -17.46 -17.18 -8.22
C GLY A 62 -18.98 -17.40 -8.20
N ARG A 63 -19.68 -17.02 -7.12
CA ARG A 63 -21.15 -16.99 -7.09
C ARG A 63 -21.68 -15.95 -8.07
N SER A 64 -22.90 -16.16 -8.55
CA SER A 64 -23.59 -15.14 -9.34
C SER A 64 -23.90 -13.94 -8.44
N LEU A 65 -23.53 -12.73 -8.89
CA LEU A 65 -23.73 -11.47 -8.18
C LEU A 65 -24.83 -10.66 -8.88
N SER A 66 -25.65 -10.02 -8.06
CA SER A 66 -26.63 -9.04 -8.49
C SER A 66 -26.02 -7.64 -8.40
N VAL A 67 -25.55 -7.10 -9.53
CA VAL A 67 -24.89 -5.79 -9.60
C VAL A 67 -25.90 -4.73 -10.01
N THR A 68 -26.19 -3.80 -9.12
CA THR A 68 -27.07 -2.67 -9.39
C THR A 68 -26.21 -1.46 -9.79
N ILE A 69 -26.53 -0.89 -10.95
CA ILE A 69 -25.84 0.28 -11.50
C ILE A 69 -26.78 1.47 -11.64
N ARG A 70 -26.18 2.64 -11.67
CA ARG A 70 -26.80 3.89 -12.09
C ARG A 70 -26.22 4.31 -13.44
N ARG A 71 -27.11 4.47 -14.44
CA ARG A 71 -26.78 4.95 -15.78
C ARG A 71 -27.58 6.22 -16.06
N GLY A 72 -26.95 7.38 -15.88
CA GLY A 72 -27.66 8.66 -15.83
C GLY A 72 -28.65 8.70 -14.67
N GLU A 73 -29.93 8.90 -14.95
CA GLU A 73 -30.99 8.92 -13.93
C GLU A 73 -31.65 7.55 -13.69
N LYS A 74 -31.28 6.53 -14.46
CA LYS A 74 -31.90 5.19 -14.39
C LYS A 74 -31.04 4.25 -13.59
N THR A 75 -31.70 3.46 -12.75
CA THR A 75 -31.08 2.34 -12.03
C THR A 75 -31.48 1.03 -12.73
N ALA A 76 -30.51 0.16 -12.92
CA ALA A 76 -30.74 -1.17 -13.49
C ALA A 76 -29.91 -2.21 -12.75
N THR A 77 -30.41 -3.44 -12.67
CA THR A 77 -29.72 -4.53 -11.99
C THR A 77 -29.38 -5.61 -13.01
N TYR A 78 -28.13 -6.06 -12.97
CA TYR A 78 -27.58 -7.08 -13.86
C TYR A 78 -27.07 -8.25 -13.04
N SER A 79 -27.42 -9.47 -13.46
CA SER A 79 -26.87 -10.69 -12.86
C SER A 79 -25.65 -11.13 -13.66
N MET A 80 -24.53 -11.38 -12.96
CA MET A 80 -23.29 -11.84 -13.59
C MET A 80 -22.48 -12.73 -12.68
N ARG A 81 -21.74 -13.65 -13.31
CA ARG A 81 -20.86 -14.56 -12.58
C ARG A 81 -19.40 -14.12 -12.77
N PRO A 82 -18.69 -13.72 -11.71
CA PRO A 82 -17.27 -13.34 -11.81
C PRO A 82 -16.42 -14.52 -12.29
N THR A 83 -15.38 -14.20 -13.07
CA THR A 83 -14.40 -15.16 -13.55
C THR A 83 -13.17 -15.13 -12.66
N GLN A 84 -12.64 -16.29 -12.32
CA GLN A 84 -11.40 -16.40 -11.58
C GLN A 84 -10.21 -16.10 -12.49
N ILE A 85 -9.31 -15.26 -12.03
CA ILE A 85 -8.05 -14.96 -12.72
C ILE A 85 -6.88 -15.13 -11.74
N THR A 86 -5.72 -15.47 -12.29
CA THR A 86 -4.45 -15.36 -11.56
C THR A 86 -3.93 -13.95 -11.76
N ASP A 87 -3.68 -13.26 -10.67
CA ASP A 87 -3.12 -11.91 -10.66
C ASP A 87 -1.98 -11.82 -9.65
N LYS A 88 -1.21 -10.76 -9.70
CA LYS A 88 -0.13 -10.54 -8.73
C LYS A 88 -0.56 -9.53 -7.69
N ASN A 89 -0.35 -9.88 -6.42
CA ASN A 89 -0.52 -8.92 -5.35
C ASN A 89 0.60 -7.86 -5.35
N ILE A 90 0.52 -6.90 -4.43
CA ILE A 90 1.53 -5.83 -4.28
C ILE A 90 2.95 -6.35 -3.99
N PHE A 91 3.09 -7.62 -3.60
CA PHE A 91 4.36 -8.28 -3.32
C PHE A 91 4.86 -9.11 -4.51
N GLY A 92 4.12 -9.16 -5.62
CA GLY A 92 4.44 -9.96 -6.80
C GLY A 92 4.08 -11.44 -6.70
N GLU A 93 3.36 -11.84 -5.64
CA GLU A 93 2.90 -13.23 -5.46
C GLU A 93 1.65 -13.46 -6.29
N GLU A 94 1.55 -14.63 -6.91
CA GLU A 94 0.35 -15.04 -7.63
C GLU A 94 -0.78 -15.31 -6.64
N ILE A 95 -1.88 -14.59 -6.86
CA ILE A 95 -3.11 -14.76 -6.11
C ILE A 95 -4.25 -15.07 -7.06
N GLN A 96 -5.19 -15.88 -6.60
CA GLN A 96 -6.44 -16.12 -7.31
C GLN A 96 -7.46 -15.10 -6.85
N ARG A 97 -8.05 -14.34 -7.77
CA ARG A 97 -9.14 -13.43 -7.45
C ARG A 97 -10.24 -13.49 -8.49
N TYR A 98 -11.45 -13.17 -8.06
CA TYR A 98 -12.61 -13.09 -8.93
C TYR A 98 -12.77 -11.67 -9.48
N VAL A 99 -13.04 -11.55 -10.76
CA VAL A 99 -13.21 -10.28 -11.46
C VAL A 99 -14.37 -10.34 -12.42
N ILE A 100 -14.97 -9.20 -12.76
CA ILE A 100 -16.00 -9.06 -13.77
C ILE A 100 -15.47 -8.42 -15.07
N GLY A 101 -14.18 -8.01 -15.08
CA GLY A 101 -13.51 -7.50 -16.27
C GLY A 101 -13.78 -6.02 -16.58
N ILE A 102 -13.77 -5.18 -15.56
CA ILE A 102 -13.91 -3.72 -15.68
C ILE A 102 -12.66 -3.02 -15.15
N THR A 103 -12.43 -1.79 -15.63
CA THR A 103 -11.44 -0.86 -15.07
C THR A 103 -12.14 0.39 -14.53
N SER A 104 -11.53 1.07 -13.58
CA SER A 104 -12.05 2.35 -13.09
C SER A 104 -12.01 3.43 -14.16
N ALA A 105 -12.99 4.33 -14.13
CA ALA A 105 -12.98 5.58 -14.89
C ALA A 105 -11.95 6.58 -14.39
N GLY A 106 -11.48 6.41 -13.14
CA GLY A 106 -10.54 7.32 -12.50
C GLY A 106 -11.20 8.49 -11.78
N ASP A 107 -12.54 8.53 -11.76
CA ASP A 107 -13.28 9.57 -11.06
C ASP A 107 -13.06 9.44 -9.54
N VAL A 108 -12.75 10.57 -8.92
CA VAL A 108 -12.55 10.65 -7.47
C VAL A 108 -13.50 11.66 -6.86
N TYR A 109 -13.89 11.44 -5.63
CA TYR A 109 -14.48 12.46 -4.79
C TYR A 109 -13.67 12.64 -3.51
N THR A 110 -13.80 13.77 -2.87
CA THR A 110 -13.12 14.05 -1.61
C THR A 110 -14.10 13.88 -0.47
N GLU A 111 -13.83 12.92 0.38
CA GLU A 111 -14.55 12.74 1.63
C GLU A 111 -13.89 13.58 2.72
N LYS A 112 -14.67 14.51 3.30
CA LYS A 112 -14.23 15.38 4.38
C LYS A 112 -14.64 14.82 5.72
N PHE A 113 -13.76 14.93 6.69
CA PHE A 113 -13.92 14.37 8.03
C PHE A 113 -13.99 15.47 9.09
N GLY A 114 -14.83 15.26 10.10
CA GLY A 114 -14.75 16.02 11.34
C GLY A 114 -13.44 15.71 12.11
N PRO A 115 -13.08 16.50 13.13
CA PRO A 115 -11.81 16.31 13.83
C PRO A 115 -11.62 14.89 14.43
N VAL A 116 -12.68 14.30 14.95
CA VAL A 116 -12.66 12.96 15.56
C VAL A 116 -12.44 11.88 14.48
N ASP A 117 -13.20 11.97 13.39
CA ASP A 117 -13.11 11.02 12.29
C ASP A 117 -11.76 11.16 11.56
N ALA A 118 -11.28 12.38 11.37
CA ALA A 118 -9.96 12.65 10.80
C ALA A 118 -8.83 12.03 11.64
N LEU A 119 -8.95 12.08 12.98
CA LEU A 119 -8.00 11.43 13.89
C LEU A 119 -8.08 9.90 13.74
N TYR A 120 -9.29 9.35 13.77
CA TYR A 120 -9.52 7.91 13.61
C TYR A 120 -8.94 7.40 12.29
N GLN A 121 -9.26 8.06 11.17
CA GLN A 121 -8.74 7.70 9.86
C GLN A 121 -7.22 7.83 9.78
N GLY A 122 -6.63 8.86 10.41
CA GLY A 122 -5.18 9.03 10.49
C GLY A 122 -4.49 7.89 11.25
N VAL A 123 -5.11 7.39 12.32
CA VAL A 123 -4.60 6.22 13.08
C VAL A 123 -4.74 4.94 12.25
N VAL A 124 -5.91 4.70 11.64
CA VAL A 124 -6.15 3.52 10.79
C VAL A 124 -5.18 3.49 9.61
N GLN A 125 -5.00 4.61 8.92
CA GLN A 125 -4.07 4.71 7.80
C GLN A 125 -2.62 4.46 8.23
N THR A 126 -2.20 5.02 9.38
CA THR A 126 -0.88 4.76 9.95
C THR A 126 -0.72 3.28 10.29
N GLY A 127 -1.71 2.66 10.93
CA GLY A 127 -1.71 1.23 11.26
C GLY A 127 -1.57 0.34 10.01
N ARG A 128 -2.27 0.67 8.94
CA ARG A 128 -2.18 -0.06 7.66
C ARG A 128 -0.78 0.05 7.02
N ILE A 129 -0.16 1.24 7.09
CA ILE A 129 1.21 1.43 6.61
C ILE A 129 2.20 0.59 7.44
N ILE A 130 2.04 0.58 8.76
CA ILE A 130 2.86 -0.24 9.67
C ILE A 130 2.75 -1.72 9.29
N GLU A 131 1.54 -2.23 9.16
CA GLU A 131 1.28 -3.63 8.77
C GLU A 131 1.95 -3.98 7.44
N LEU A 132 1.71 -3.18 6.39
CA LEU A 132 2.30 -3.40 5.08
C LEU A 132 3.83 -3.33 5.11
N THR A 133 4.41 -2.44 5.89
CA THR A 133 5.87 -2.32 6.00
C THR A 133 6.47 -3.54 6.71
N ILE A 134 5.86 -3.99 7.81
CA ILE A 134 6.31 -5.20 8.53
C ILE A 134 6.20 -6.43 7.61
N LEU A 135 5.08 -6.59 6.91
CA LEU A 135 4.91 -7.67 5.93
C LEU A 135 5.94 -7.61 4.81
N SER A 136 6.22 -6.41 4.28
CA SER A 136 7.24 -6.23 3.24
C SER A 136 8.62 -6.66 3.72
N VAL A 137 9.02 -6.24 4.93
CA VAL A 137 10.31 -6.63 5.54
C VAL A 137 10.36 -8.14 5.75
N ALA A 138 9.30 -8.75 6.28
CA ALA A 138 9.23 -10.20 6.47
C ALA A 138 9.36 -10.97 5.13
N LYS A 139 8.70 -10.49 4.08
CA LYS A 139 8.77 -11.09 2.72
C LYS A 139 10.12 -10.89 2.03
N ILE A 140 10.84 -9.82 2.33
CA ILE A 140 12.22 -9.63 1.87
C ILE A 140 13.14 -10.62 2.59
N ILE A 141 13.00 -10.78 3.90
CA ILE A 141 13.81 -11.71 4.70
C ILE A 141 13.54 -13.18 4.26
N SER A 142 12.28 -13.51 3.96
CA SER A 142 11.93 -14.87 3.44
C SER A 142 12.34 -15.11 1.99
N GLY A 143 12.85 -14.09 1.28
CA GLY A 143 13.24 -14.19 -0.12
C GLY A 143 12.08 -14.17 -1.13
N THR A 144 10.84 -13.96 -0.67
CA THR A 144 9.66 -13.85 -1.54
C THR A 144 9.73 -12.58 -2.40
N ILE A 145 10.23 -11.48 -1.82
CA ILE A 145 10.49 -10.23 -2.53
C ILE A 145 11.99 -10.13 -2.77
N SER A 146 12.38 -9.87 -4.02
CA SER A 146 13.79 -9.64 -4.35
C SER A 146 14.33 -8.39 -3.66
N ALA A 147 15.51 -8.50 -3.05
CA ALA A 147 16.22 -7.36 -2.48
C ALA A 147 16.53 -6.25 -3.53
N ARG A 148 16.48 -6.57 -4.82
CA ARG A 148 16.60 -5.58 -5.91
C ARG A 148 15.46 -4.57 -5.94
N ASN A 149 14.30 -4.92 -5.37
CA ASN A 149 13.14 -4.03 -5.28
C ASN A 149 13.24 -3.02 -4.13
N ILE A 150 14.28 -3.10 -3.30
CA ILE A 150 14.54 -2.11 -2.26
C ILE A 150 15.08 -0.85 -2.92
N GLY A 151 14.26 0.19 -2.95
CA GLY A 151 14.68 1.50 -3.41
C GLY A 151 15.59 2.17 -2.39
N GLY A 152 16.70 2.71 -2.86
CA GLY A 152 17.64 3.46 -2.03
C GLY A 152 17.43 4.97 -2.10
N PRO A 153 18.42 5.76 -1.65
CA PRO A 153 18.32 7.21 -1.60
C PRO A 153 18.00 7.86 -2.95
N VAL A 154 18.51 7.32 -4.06
CA VAL A 154 18.26 7.85 -5.41
C VAL A 154 16.81 7.60 -5.81
N ALA A 155 16.28 6.39 -5.58
CA ALA A 155 14.89 6.06 -5.84
C ALA A 155 13.94 6.91 -4.98
N ILE A 156 14.26 7.12 -3.69
CA ILE A 156 13.48 7.99 -2.79
C ILE A 156 13.47 9.43 -3.31
N ALA A 157 14.60 9.96 -3.75
CA ALA A 157 14.69 11.31 -4.30
C ALA A 157 13.88 11.45 -5.61
N GLN A 158 13.91 10.45 -6.48
CA GLN A 158 13.10 10.42 -7.71
C GLN A 158 11.60 10.40 -7.39
N MET A 159 11.16 9.53 -6.46
CA MET A 159 9.77 9.48 -5.99
C MET A 159 9.34 10.81 -5.35
N ALA A 160 10.18 11.42 -4.51
CA ALA A 160 9.91 12.73 -3.93
C ALA A 160 9.72 13.81 -5.01
N GLY A 161 10.60 13.82 -6.02
CA GLY A 161 10.48 14.72 -7.17
C GLY A 161 9.19 14.49 -7.97
N GLN A 162 8.77 13.24 -8.16
CA GLN A 162 7.52 12.90 -8.82
C GLN A 162 6.30 13.35 -8.00
N GLN A 163 6.31 13.11 -6.69
CA GLN A 163 5.24 13.56 -5.79
C GLN A 163 5.15 15.09 -5.73
N ALA A 164 6.29 15.79 -5.74
CA ALA A 164 6.32 17.25 -5.79
C ALA A 164 5.68 17.81 -7.07
N ARG A 165 5.86 17.14 -8.22
CA ARG A 165 5.21 17.50 -9.49
C ARG A 165 3.70 17.26 -9.47
N GLN A 166 3.22 16.28 -8.70
CA GLN A 166 1.79 16.00 -8.53
C GLN A 166 1.11 17.00 -7.59
N GLY A 167 1.89 17.72 -6.77
CA GLY A 167 1.42 18.78 -5.90
C GLY A 167 1.85 18.63 -4.45
N VAL A 168 1.66 19.69 -3.69
CA VAL A 168 2.10 19.78 -2.28
C VAL A 168 1.48 18.70 -1.40
N ILE A 169 0.20 18.37 -1.62
CA ILE A 169 -0.52 17.35 -0.83
C ILE A 169 0.11 15.97 -1.04
N SER A 170 0.41 15.62 -2.28
CA SER A 170 1.08 14.35 -2.61
C SER A 170 2.46 14.26 -1.97
N LEU A 171 3.23 15.34 -2.00
CA LEU A 171 4.54 15.41 -1.36
C LEU A 171 4.45 15.25 0.17
N ILE A 172 3.50 15.93 0.82
CA ILE A 172 3.31 15.80 2.28
C ILE A 172 2.87 14.37 2.64
N SER A 173 1.99 13.76 1.85
CA SER A 173 1.58 12.36 2.05
C SER A 173 2.76 11.39 1.91
N PHE A 174 3.63 11.62 0.95
CA PHE A 174 4.87 10.85 0.76
C PHE A 174 5.83 11.02 1.93
N ILE A 175 6.01 12.25 2.44
CA ILE A 175 6.83 12.51 3.65
C ILE A 175 6.25 11.78 4.85
N ALA A 176 4.92 11.77 5.02
CA ALA A 176 4.25 11.04 6.08
C ALA A 176 4.52 9.53 5.99
N LEU A 177 4.41 8.95 4.79
CA LEU A 177 4.73 7.55 4.52
C LEU A 177 6.19 7.22 4.87
N LEU A 178 7.14 8.03 4.40
CA LEU A 178 8.57 7.86 4.72
C LEU A 178 8.83 7.95 6.22
N SER A 179 8.17 8.88 6.93
CA SER A 179 8.31 9.04 8.38
C SER A 179 7.86 7.79 9.15
N VAL A 180 6.74 7.18 8.74
CA VAL A 180 6.26 5.93 9.35
C VAL A 180 7.23 4.78 9.05
N ASN A 181 7.68 4.65 7.80
CA ASN A 181 8.64 3.61 7.41
C ASN A 181 9.96 3.74 8.18
N LEU A 182 10.49 4.96 8.31
CA LEU A 182 11.71 5.22 9.05
C LEU A 182 11.54 4.89 10.55
N ALA A 183 10.38 5.23 11.13
CA ALA A 183 10.09 4.87 12.52
C ALA A 183 10.09 3.34 12.71
N ILE A 184 9.47 2.58 11.79
CA ILE A 184 9.45 1.11 11.87
C ILE A 184 10.87 0.54 11.74
N LEU A 185 11.64 1.03 10.77
CA LEU A 185 13.02 0.57 10.57
C LEU A 185 13.88 0.86 11.80
N ASN A 186 13.70 2.03 12.45
CA ASN A 186 14.40 2.36 13.70
C ASN A 186 13.98 1.47 14.88
N PHE A 187 12.78 0.88 14.85
CA PHE A 187 12.31 -0.08 15.84
C PHE A 187 12.87 -1.51 15.64
N LEU A 188 13.54 -1.78 14.53
CA LEU A 188 14.17 -3.09 14.32
C LEU A 188 15.25 -3.35 15.37
N PRO A 189 15.43 -4.61 15.83
CA PRO A 189 16.40 -4.98 16.87
C PRO A 189 17.84 -4.98 16.36
N ILE A 190 18.24 -3.89 15.70
CA ILE A 190 19.60 -3.69 15.19
C ILE A 190 20.35 -2.78 16.18
N PRO A 191 21.51 -3.19 16.72
CA PRO A 191 22.18 -2.51 17.85
C PRO A 191 22.54 -1.04 17.65
N VAL A 192 22.51 -0.53 16.44
CA VAL A 192 22.79 0.87 16.08
C VAL A 192 21.52 1.73 16.07
N LEU A 193 20.36 1.09 15.94
CA LEU A 193 19.06 1.75 15.88
C LEU A 193 18.41 1.80 17.28
N ASP A 194 17.40 2.64 17.44
CA ASP A 194 16.68 2.80 18.72
C ASP A 194 16.11 1.45 19.22
N GLY A 195 15.61 0.60 18.31
CA GLY A 195 15.13 -0.73 18.62
C GLY A 195 16.20 -1.66 19.21
N GLY A 196 17.45 -1.50 18.82
CA GLY A 196 18.57 -2.21 19.41
C GLY A 196 18.83 -1.78 20.88
N HIS A 197 18.71 -0.50 21.18
CA HIS A 197 18.79 0.00 22.56
C HIS A 197 17.62 -0.54 23.39
N LEU A 198 16.40 -0.53 22.86
CA LEU A 198 15.24 -1.13 23.52
C LEU A 198 15.43 -2.63 23.78
N LEU A 199 16.00 -3.36 22.82
CA LEU A 199 16.34 -4.77 22.99
C LEU A 199 17.33 -4.97 24.14
N PHE A 200 18.38 -4.17 24.26
CA PHE A 200 19.31 -4.25 25.38
C PHE A 200 18.60 -3.98 26.71
N PHE A 201 17.74 -2.97 26.81
CA PHE A 201 16.96 -2.69 28.02
C PHE A 201 16.02 -3.86 28.36
N LEU A 202 15.39 -4.48 27.36
CA LEU A 202 14.55 -5.66 27.59
C LEU A 202 15.37 -6.84 28.12
N ILE A 203 16.54 -7.10 27.55
CA ILE A 203 17.47 -8.14 28.01
C ILE A 203 17.89 -7.87 29.47
N GLU A 204 18.26 -6.64 29.82
CA GLU A 204 18.63 -6.26 31.16
C GLU A 204 17.49 -6.42 32.19
N ALA A 205 16.25 -6.07 31.76
CA ALA A 205 15.08 -6.25 32.61
C ALA A 205 14.80 -7.74 32.91
N VAL A 206 15.00 -8.63 31.92
CA VAL A 206 14.81 -10.08 32.08
C VAL A 206 15.94 -10.71 32.89
N ILE A 207 17.19 -10.37 32.58
CA ILE A 207 18.37 -10.98 33.22
C ILE A 207 18.64 -10.33 34.60
N ARG A 208 18.03 -9.15 34.87
CA ARG A 208 18.22 -8.33 36.07
C ARG A 208 19.69 -7.96 36.31
N ARG A 209 20.47 -7.85 35.27
CA ARG A 209 21.89 -7.43 35.32
C ARG A 209 22.17 -6.58 34.07
N PRO A 210 22.99 -5.53 34.17
CA PRO A 210 23.39 -4.71 33.06
C PRO A 210 24.21 -5.52 32.06
N VAL A 211 23.93 -5.35 30.75
CA VAL A 211 24.78 -5.90 29.69
C VAL A 211 26.10 -5.16 29.71
N SER A 212 27.22 -5.91 29.65
CA SER A 212 28.55 -5.29 29.72
C SER A 212 28.77 -4.32 28.54
N ILE A 213 29.51 -3.25 28.82
CA ILE A 213 29.84 -2.22 27.82
C ILE A 213 30.50 -2.84 26.61
N ARG A 214 31.38 -3.83 26.82
CA ARG A 214 32.08 -4.53 25.70
C ARG A 214 31.15 -5.26 24.78
N ILE A 215 30.09 -5.91 25.29
CA ILE A 215 29.08 -6.61 24.45
C ILE A 215 28.29 -5.57 23.65
N ARG A 216 27.91 -4.44 24.26
CA ARG A 216 27.21 -3.36 23.54
C ARG A 216 28.08 -2.77 22.43
N GLU A 217 29.35 -2.50 22.67
CA GLU A 217 30.28 -1.98 21.68
C GLU A 217 30.47 -2.95 20.50
N ILE A 218 30.70 -4.24 20.77
CA ILE A 218 30.83 -5.26 19.72
C ILE A 218 29.53 -5.34 18.89
N ALA A 219 28.39 -5.37 19.55
CA ALA A 219 27.09 -5.42 18.88
C ALA A 219 26.86 -4.17 18.01
N GLN A 220 27.21 -2.98 18.50
CA GLN A 220 27.12 -1.74 17.74
C GLN A 220 28.06 -1.74 16.54
N GLN A 221 29.31 -2.17 16.70
CA GLN A 221 30.26 -2.31 15.59
C GLN A 221 29.74 -3.26 14.50
N ALA A 222 29.20 -4.42 14.90
CA ALA A 222 28.58 -5.37 13.99
C ALA A 222 27.36 -4.77 13.28
N GLY A 223 26.53 -4.00 14.00
CA GLY A 223 25.38 -3.29 13.45
C GLY A 223 25.78 -2.22 12.42
N ILE A 224 26.83 -1.43 12.72
CA ILE A 224 27.38 -0.43 11.79
C ILE A 224 27.90 -1.11 10.53
N PHE A 225 28.66 -2.19 10.67
CA PHE A 225 29.17 -2.96 9.53
C PHE A 225 28.02 -3.48 8.63
N LEU A 226 26.98 -4.04 9.26
CA LEU A 226 25.79 -4.52 8.55
C LEU A 226 25.09 -3.38 7.79
N LEU A 227 24.91 -2.21 8.44
CA LEU A 227 24.28 -1.04 7.80
C LEU A 227 25.10 -0.52 6.62
N ILE A 228 26.43 -0.46 6.75
CA ILE A 228 27.31 -0.05 5.64
C ILE A 228 27.20 -1.04 4.47
N LEU A 229 27.20 -2.35 4.75
CA LEU A 229 27.04 -3.37 3.72
C LEU A 229 25.69 -3.24 3.02
N LEU A 230 24.61 -3.05 3.77
CA LEU A 230 23.27 -2.82 3.24
C LEU A 230 23.23 -1.55 2.37
N MET A 231 23.82 -0.45 2.85
CA MET A 231 23.89 0.79 2.07
C MET A 231 24.62 0.59 0.74
N ILE A 232 25.77 -0.09 0.73
CA ILE A 232 26.51 -0.39 -0.50
C ILE A 232 25.62 -1.20 -1.46
N LEU A 233 24.93 -2.22 -0.97
CA LEU A 233 24.04 -3.05 -1.78
C LEU A 233 22.88 -2.23 -2.36
N VAL A 234 22.25 -1.39 -1.54
CA VAL A 234 21.11 -0.54 -1.96
C VAL A 234 21.56 0.51 -2.99
N PHE A 235 22.69 1.17 -2.78
CA PHE A 235 23.26 2.10 -3.76
C PHE A 235 23.63 1.40 -5.08
N TYR A 236 24.21 0.21 -4.99
CA TYR A 236 24.50 -0.59 -6.19
C TYR A 236 23.22 -0.90 -6.97
N ASN A 237 22.14 -1.32 -6.27
CA ASN A 237 20.86 -1.58 -6.90
C ASN A 237 20.26 -0.31 -7.52
N ASP A 238 20.31 0.83 -6.83
CA ASP A 238 19.81 2.12 -7.34
C ASP A 238 20.50 2.52 -8.65
N ILE A 239 21.84 2.42 -8.68
CA ILE A 239 22.62 2.77 -9.86
C ILE A 239 22.34 1.78 -11.00
N ALA A 240 22.28 0.48 -10.71
CA ALA A 240 21.97 -0.54 -11.69
C ALA A 240 20.57 -0.35 -12.29
N ASN A 241 19.59 -0.04 -11.46
CA ASN A 241 18.22 0.24 -11.89
C ASN A 241 18.14 1.53 -12.71
N TRP A 242 18.86 2.56 -12.31
CA TRP A 242 18.91 3.82 -13.06
C TRP A 242 19.52 3.66 -14.46
N ILE A 243 20.62 2.91 -14.57
CA ILE A 243 21.28 2.63 -15.85
C ILE A 243 20.41 1.75 -16.75
N SER A 244 19.70 0.76 -16.18
CA SER A 244 18.80 -0.12 -16.93
C SER A 244 17.47 0.52 -17.33
N GLY A 245 17.20 1.75 -16.92
CA GLY A 245 15.91 2.43 -17.15
C GLY A 245 14.74 1.81 -16.38
N TRP A 246 15.01 0.93 -15.43
CA TRP A 246 13.99 0.32 -14.59
C TRP A 246 13.44 1.35 -13.61
N THR A 247 12.11 1.53 -13.61
CA THR A 247 11.43 2.37 -12.63
C THR A 247 10.71 1.50 -11.60
N PRO A 248 10.84 1.78 -10.29
CA PRO A 248 10.20 0.98 -9.23
C PRO A 248 8.67 0.89 -9.33
N LEU A 249 8.05 1.72 -10.14
CA LEU A 249 6.59 1.85 -10.25
C LEU A 249 6.03 1.33 -11.58
N GLY A 250 6.77 0.42 -12.28
CA GLY A 250 6.21 -0.32 -13.41
C GLY A 250 5.57 0.55 -14.47
N GLY A 251 6.34 1.41 -15.11
CA GLY A 251 5.92 2.11 -16.31
C GLY A 251 6.38 1.34 -17.55
N ASN A 252 5.53 0.50 -18.08
CA ASN A 252 5.40 0.14 -19.48
C ASN A 252 3.93 0.17 -19.83
#